data_0fb51e75e51ece628b9df4d9d05d30f3
#
_entry.id   0fb51e75e51ece628b9df4d9d05d30f3
#
_cell.length_a   1.000
_cell.length_b   1.000
_cell.length_c   1.000
_cell.angle_alpha   90.00
_cell.angle_beta   90.00
_cell.angle_gamma   90.00
#
_symmetry.space_group_name_H-M   'P 1'
#
loop_
_entity.id
_entity.type
_entity.pdbx_description
1 polymer ?
#
loop_
_entity_poly.entity_id
_entity_poly.type
_entity_poly.pdbx_seq_one_letter_code
_entity_poly.pdbx_strand_id
1 'polypeptide(L)'
;MRYLFDSNAVIALLKDPGGPLVQRARQHRPTDIGLPSIVIYELYFGASKSLRRAHNMTIVDSLQFEVVPFDKEDARKAGQIRATLEAQGTPIGPYDVLIAGQACARNLVLVSRNLREFQRVNGLIVENWEG
;
A
#
# COMPACT_ATOMS: atom_id res chain seq x y z
N MET A 1 12.33 -7.09 4.77
CA MET A 1 11.21 -6.47 4.02
C MET A 1 11.74 -5.50 2.98
N ARG A 2 11.21 -5.55 1.78
CA ARG A 2 11.67 -4.69 0.67
C ARG A 2 10.53 -3.90 0.04
N TYR A 3 9.31 -4.41 0.13
CA TYR A 3 8.15 -3.87 -0.59
C TYR A 3 6.98 -3.62 0.35
N LEU A 4 6.27 -2.51 0.11
CA LEU A 4 4.95 -2.27 0.70
C LEU A 4 3.92 -2.31 -0.43
N PHE A 5 2.79 -2.97 -0.18
CA PHE A 5 1.67 -2.99 -1.12
C PHE A 5 0.64 -1.94 -0.71
N ASP A 6 0.17 -1.15 -1.66
CA ASP A 6 -1.02 -0.32 -1.42
C ASP A 6 -2.30 -1.16 -1.51
N SER A 7 -3.45 -0.54 -1.24
CA SER A 7 -4.73 -1.26 -1.22
C SER A 7 -5.05 -1.91 -2.56
N ASN A 8 -4.81 -1.21 -3.67
CA ASN A 8 -5.08 -1.77 -5.00
C ASN A 8 -4.20 -2.98 -5.31
N ALA A 9 -2.95 -2.96 -4.87
CA ALA A 9 -2.05 -4.10 -5.06
C ALA A 9 -2.56 -5.33 -4.30
N VAL A 10 -3.03 -5.16 -3.06
CA VAL A 10 -3.61 -6.26 -2.29
C VAL A 10 -4.89 -6.78 -2.95
N ILE A 11 -5.75 -5.88 -3.44
CA ILE A 11 -6.98 -6.27 -4.14
C ILE A 11 -6.64 -7.08 -5.39
N ALA A 12 -5.65 -6.66 -6.17
CA ALA A 12 -5.19 -7.41 -7.34
C ALA A 12 -4.66 -8.79 -6.96
N LEU A 13 -3.91 -8.88 -5.86
CA LEU A 13 -3.42 -10.15 -5.33
C LEU A 13 -4.57 -11.13 -5.04
N LEU A 14 -5.67 -10.62 -4.48
CA LEU A 14 -6.81 -11.44 -4.07
C LEU A 14 -7.75 -11.79 -5.22
N LYS A 15 -7.95 -10.86 -6.17
CA LYS A 15 -8.94 -11.02 -7.25
C LYS A 15 -8.39 -11.66 -8.51
N ASP A 16 -7.08 -11.62 -8.73
CA ASP A 16 -6.46 -12.14 -9.95
C ASP A 16 -5.30 -13.07 -9.61
N PRO A 17 -5.60 -14.28 -9.12
CA PRO A 17 -4.56 -15.21 -8.66
C PRO A 17 -3.61 -15.69 -9.74
N GLY A 18 -3.99 -15.60 -11.02
CA GLY A 18 -3.10 -15.91 -12.16
C GLY A 18 -2.48 -14.67 -12.79
N GLY A 19 -2.73 -13.49 -12.25
CA GLY A 19 -2.33 -12.24 -12.86
C GLY A 19 -0.85 -11.89 -12.67
N PRO A 20 -0.41 -10.81 -13.35
CA PRO A 20 1.01 -10.43 -13.34
C PRO A 20 1.52 -10.04 -11.95
N LEU A 21 0.69 -9.43 -11.11
CA LEU A 21 1.12 -9.06 -9.75
C LEU A 21 1.44 -10.30 -8.93
N VAL A 22 0.56 -11.31 -8.97
CA VAL A 22 0.78 -12.56 -8.23
C VAL A 22 2.02 -13.28 -8.73
N GLN A 23 2.22 -13.33 -10.05
CA GLN A 23 3.40 -13.95 -10.64
C GLN A 23 4.67 -13.26 -10.18
N ARG A 24 4.66 -11.94 -10.12
CA ARG A 24 5.81 -11.16 -9.64
C ARG A 24 6.03 -11.36 -8.13
N ALA A 25 4.96 -11.38 -7.35
CA ALA A 25 5.04 -11.60 -5.91
C ALA A 25 5.64 -12.97 -5.57
N ARG A 26 5.36 -13.99 -6.38
CA ARG A 26 5.91 -15.33 -6.18
C ARG A 26 7.43 -15.41 -6.38
N GLN A 27 8.04 -14.43 -7.02
CA GLN A 27 9.50 -14.34 -7.17
C GLN A 27 10.19 -13.85 -5.90
N HIS A 28 9.43 -13.44 -4.90
CA HIS A 28 9.92 -12.93 -3.63
C HIS A 28 9.43 -13.80 -2.49
N ARG A 29 10.13 -13.73 -1.35
CA ARG A 29 9.65 -14.39 -0.13
C ARG A 29 8.51 -13.56 0.48
N PRO A 30 7.53 -14.21 1.15
CA PRO A 30 6.46 -13.47 1.84
C PRO A 30 7.01 -12.42 2.82
N THR A 31 8.17 -12.68 3.45
CA THR A 31 8.83 -11.76 4.37
C THR A 31 9.40 -10.52 3.69
N ASP A 32 9.52 -10.51 2.37
CA ASP A 32 9.95 -9.33 1.62
C ASP A 32 8.82 -8.32 1.42
N ILE A 33 7.58 -8.71 1.69
CA ILE A 33 6.38 -7.90 1.39
C ILE A 33 5.66 -7.57 2.69
N GLY A 34 5.38 -6.30 2.90
CA GLY A 34 4.61 -5.82 4.04
C GLY A 34 3.34 -5.11 3.61
N LEU A 35 2.34 -5.14 4.49
CA LEU A 35 1.07 -4.45 4.29
C LEU A 35 0.96 -3.32 5.32
N PRO A 36 0.86 -2.06 4.88
CA PRO A 36 0.63 -0.97 5.83
C PRO A 36 -0.64 -1.20 6.65
N SER A 37 -0.61 -0.87 7.95
CA SER A 37 -1.81 -0.96 8.77
C SER A 37 -2.96 -0.10 8.22
N ILE A 38 -2.63 1.01 7.55
CA ILE A 38 -3.61 1.84 6.87
C ILE A 38 -4.31 1.09 5.73
N VAL A 39 -3.57 0.29 4.98
CA VAL A 39 -4.13 -0.57 3.93
C VAL A 39 -5.05 -1.62 4.54
N ILE A 40 -4.64 -2.22 5.64
CA ILE A 40 -5.48 -3.20 6.37
C ILE A 40 -6.79 -2.54 6.82
N TYR A 41 -6.72 -1.32 7.34
CA TYR A 41 -7.91 -0.53 7.69
C TYR A 41 -8.85 -0.37 6.48
N GLU A 42 -8.30 0.02 5.33
CA GLU A 42 -9.10 0.21 4.12
C GLU A 42 -9.77 -1.10 3.66
N LEU A 43 -9.05 -2.22 3.75
CA LEU A 43 -9.59 -3.54 3.40
C LEU A 43 -10.71 -3.96 4.33
N TYR A 44 -10.56 -3.75 5.63
CA TYR A 44 -11.63 -4.05 6.61
C TYR A 44 -12.83 -3.14 6.42
N PHE A 45 -12.61 -1.87 6.12
CA PHE A 45 -13.71 -0.97 5.79
C PHE A 45 -14.49 -1.48 4.58
N GLY A 46 -13.80 -1.83 3.50
CA GLY A 46 -14.43 -2.38 2.30
C GLY A 46 -15.19 -3.68 2.59
N ALA A 47 -14.61 -4.59 3.38
CA ALA A 47 -15.26 -5.84 3.76
C ALA A 47 -16.50 -5.59 4.61
N SER A 48 -16.42 -4.66 5.57
CA SER A 48 -17.51 -4.37 6.50
C SER A 48 -18.75 -3.80 5.81
N LYS A 49 -18.58 -3.04 4.74
CA LYS A 49 -19.70 -2.47 3.98
C LYS A 49 -20.19 -3.35 2.84
N SER A 50 -19.53 -4.47 2.56
CA SER A 50 -19.88 -5.34 1.44
C SER A 50 -21.09 -6.23 1.75
N LEU A 51 -21.73 -6.75 0.69
CA LEU A 51 -22.84 -7.68 0.83
C LEU A 51 -22.40 -9.05 1.35
N ARG A 52 -21.12 -9.40 1.18
CA ARG A 52 -20.54 -10.66 1.65
C ARG A 52 -19.58 -10.40 2.81
N ARG A 53 -20.06 -9.68 3.80
CA ARG A 53 -19.24 -9.20 4.91
C ARG A 53 -18.43 -10.30 5.59
N ALA A 54 -19.09 -11.36 6.05
CA ALA A 54 -18.39 -12.42 6.78
C ALA A 54 -17.31 -13.10 5.92
N HIS A 55 -17.63 -13.37 4.66
CA HIS A 55 -16.70 -13.97 3.72
C HIS A 55 -15.50 -13.06 3.48
N ASN A 56 -15.75 -11.78 3.22
CA ASN A 56 -14.68 -10.83 2.92
C ASN A 56 -13.82 -10.53 4.15
N MET A 57 -14.42 -10.48 5.35
CA MET A 57 -13.66 -10.35 6.60
C MET A 57 -12.70 -11.51 6.79
N THR A 58 -13.14 -12.73 6.51
CA THR A 58 -12.30 -13.93 6.58
C THR A 58 -11.12 -13.85 5.62
N ILE A 59 -11.35 -13.32 4.41
CA ILE A 59 -10.27 -13.15 3.43
C ILE A 59 -9.20 -12.19 3.98
N VAL A 60 -9.60 -11.05 4.53
CA VAL A 60 -8.65 -10.09 5.10
C VAL A 60 -7.90 -10.71 6.29
N ASP A 61 -8.62 -11.40 7.18
CA ASP A 61 -8.01 -12.08 8.33
C ASP A 61 -7.00 -13.15 7.91
N SER A 62 -7.14 -13.71 6.71
CA SER A 62 -6.30 -14.80 6.22
C SER A 62 -5.03 -14.34 5.52
N LEU A 63 -4.85 -13.05 5.34
CA LEU A 63 -3.63 -12.52 4.70
C LEU A 63 -2.41 -12.84 5.57
N GLN A 64 -1.40 -13.48 4.96
CA GLN A 64 -0.22 -13.98 5.67
C GLN A 64 1.02 -13.12 5.44
N PHE A 65 0.84 -11.82 5.26
CA PHE A 65 1.94 -10.88 5.17
C PHE A 65 2.06 -10.10 6.48
N GLU A 66 3.27 -9.65 6.77
CA GLU A 66 3.49 -8.82 7.95
C GLU A 66 2.74 -7.50 7.80
N VAL A 67 1.98 -7.12 8.83
CA VAL A 67 1.35 -5.80 8.90
C VAL A 67 2.35 -4.83 9.50
N VAL A 68 2.58 -3.71 8.81
CA VAL A 68 3.54 -2.71 9.23
C VAL A 68 2.81 -1.55 9.92
N PRO A 69 2.99 -1.38 11.25
CA PRO A 69 2.34 -0.31 11.98
C PRO A 69 2.83 1.07 11.52
N PHE A 70 1.90 2.03 11.48
CA PHE A 70 2.24 3.42 11.17
C PHE A 70 2.75 4.09 12.44
N ASP A 71 4.05 4.36 12.50
CA ASP A 71 4.68 4.90 13.69
C ASP A 71 5.00 6.41 13.57
N LYS A 72 5.69 6.93 14.59
CA LYS A 72 6.00 8.37 14.65
C LYS A 72 6.88 8.83 13.49
N GLU A 73 7.88 8.04 13.09
CA GLU A 73 8.76 8.40 11.98
C GLU A 73 8.01 8.38 10.65
N ASP A 74 7.10 7.44 10.48
CA ASP A 74 6.21 7.39 9.32
C ASP A 74 5.34 8.66 9.27
N ALA A 75 4.77 9.04 10.41
CA ALA A 75 3.94 10.25 10.53
C ALA A 75 4.71 11.52 10.19
N ARG A 76 5.94 11.63 10.70
CA ARG A 76 6.81 12.78 10.43
C ARG A 76 7.07 12.92 8.93
N LYS A 77 7.44 11.82 8.28
CA LYS A 77 7.72 11.82 6.84
C LYS A 77 6.48 12.12 6.02
N ALA A 78 5.36 11.53 6.37
CA ALA A 78 4.09 11.78 5.69
C ALA A 78 3.67 13.24 5.78
N GLY A 79 3.84 13.85 6.97
CA GLY A 79 3.54 15.27 7.17
C GLY A 79 4.39 16.17 6.29
N GLN A 80 5.69 15.87 6.19
CA GLN A 80 6.60 16.63 5.32
C GLN A 80 6.22 16.50 3.84
N ILE A 81 5.89 15.29 3.39
CA ILE A 81 5.45 15.04 2.01
C ILE A 81 4.18 15.82 1.71
N ARG A 82 3.19 15.76 2.59
CA ARG A 82 1.93 16.47 2.41
C ARG A 82 2.15 17.97 2.29
N ALA A 83 2.94 18.57 3.18
CA ALA A 83 3.24 19.99 3.14
C ALA A 83 3.89 20.39 1.83
N THR A 84 4.85 19.61 1.34
CA THR A 84 5.54 19.88 0.08
C THR A 84 4.57 19.81 -1.11
N LEU A 85 3.74 18.78 -1.18
CA LEU A 85 2.80 18.59 -2.29
C LEU A 85 1.71 19.66 -2.31
N GLU A 86 1.21 20.07 -1.14
CA GLU A 86 0.23 21.15 -1.05
C GLU A 86 0.84 22.48 -1.49
N ALA A 87 2.07 22.77 -1.08
CA ALA A 87 2.77 23.98 -1.51
C ALA A 87 2.98 24.03 -3.02
N GLN A 88 3.13 22.87 -3.66
CA GLN A 88 3.30 22.77 -5.11
C GLN A 88 1.97 22.72 -5.87
N GLY A 89 0.85 22.69 -5.16
CA GLY A 89 -0.48 22.55 -5.78
C GLY A 89 -0.76 21.17 -6.37
N THR A 90 -0.02 20.14 -5.91
CA THR A 90 -0.15 18.78 -6.42
C THR A 90 -0.41 17.77 -5.31
N PRO A 91 -1.47 17.95 -4.49
CA PRO A 91 -1.78 17.01 -3.40
C PRO A 91 -2.16 15.64 -3.95
N ILE A 92 -1.98 14.62 -3.12
CA ILE A 92 -2.44 13.26 -3.38
C ILE A 92 -3.47 12.88 -2.33
N GLY A 93 -4.12 11.72 -2.48
CA GLY A 93 -5.14 11.25 -1.56
C GLY A 93 -4.65 11.20 -0.11
N PRO A 94 -5.54 11.39 0.88
CA PRO A 94 -5.15 11.50 2.30
C PRO A 94 -4.55 10.21 2.85
N TYR A 95 -4.98 9.03 2.39
CA TYR A 95 -4.37 7.77 2.80
C TYR A 95 -3.11 7.48 2.00
N ASP A 96 -3.08 7.87 0.73
CA ASP A 96 -1.91 7.66 -0.12
C ASP A 96 -0.68 8.41 0.41
N VAL A 97 -0.86 9.60 0.96
CA VAL A 97 0.26 10.35 1.53
C VAL A 97 0.82 9.63 2.77
N LEU A 98 -0.02 8.96 3.54
CA LEU A 98 0.42 8.19 4.70
C LEU A 98 1.21 6.96 4.26
N ILE A 99 0.74 6.26 3.25
CA ILE A 99 1.42 5.08 2.69
C ILE A 99 2.77 5.49 2.09
N ALA A 100 2.80 6.59 1.33
CA ALA A 100 4.03 7.12 0.76
C ALA A 100 5.04 7.50 1.85
N GLY A 101 4.57 8.14 2.93
CA GLY A 101 5.42 8.49 4.07
C GLY A 101 6.03 7.28 4.73
N GLN A 102 5.25 6.23 4.92
CA GLN A 102 5.74 4.99 5.50
C GLN A 102 6.81 4.32 4.63
N ALA A 103 6.57 4.25 3.32
CA ALA A 103 7.55 3.67 2.39
C ALA A 103 8.85 4.48 2.39
N CYS A 104 8.77 5.80 2.33
CA CYS A 104 9.96 6.66 2.35
C CYS A 104 10.74 6.56 3.66
N ALA A 105 10.05 6.60 4.79
CA ALA A 105 10.70 6.54 6.11
C ALA A 105 11.46 5.24 6.33
N ARG A 106 11.02 4.17 5.69
CA ARG A 106 11.59 2.83 5.86
C ARG A 106 12.45 2.38 4.68
N ASN A 107 12.62 3.22 3.67
CA ASN A 107 13.36 2.90 2.45
C ASN A 107 12.82 1.64 1.76
N LEU A 108 11.50 1.53 1.69
CA LEU A 108 10.82 0.43 1.03
C LEU A 108 10.29 0.87 -0.33
N VAL A 109 10.24 -0.06 -1.27
CA VAL A 109 9.62 0.16 -2.57
C VAL A 109 8.11 0.03 -2.42
N LEU A 110 7.36 1.02 -2.90
CA LEU A 110 5.91 0.95 -2.92
C LEU A 110 5.45 0.24 -4.19
N VAL A 111 4.63 -0.78 -4.03
CA VAL A 111 4.01 -1.48 -5.15
C VAL A 111 2.60 -0.93 -5.32
N SER A 112 2.38 -0.25 -6.45
CA SER A 112 1.11 0.40 -6.77
C SER A 112 0.97 0.56 -8.27
N ARG A 113 -0.25 0.45 -8.77
CA ARG A 113 -0.56 0.83 -10.16
C ARG A 113 -0.74 2.34 -10.32
N ASN A 114 -0.89 3.08 -9.22
CA ASN A 114 -1.16 4.51 -9.24
C ASN A 114 0.14 5.32 -9.35
N LEU A 115 0.88 5.08 -10.43
CA LEU A 115 2.16 5.76 -10.64
C LEU A 115 2.01 7.27 -10.76
N ARG A 116 0.92 7.73 -11.38
CA ARG A 116 0.70 9.16 -11.64
C ARG A 116 0.72 9.99 -10.35
N GLU A 117 0.05 9.53 -9.29
CA GLU A 117 0.05 10.25 -8.02
C GLU A 117 1.36 10.06 -7.26
N PHE A 118 1.82 8.83 -7.13
CA PHE A 118 3.00 8.55 -6.30
C PHE A 118 4.29 9.09 -6.89
N GLN A 119 4.37 9.28 -8.21
CA GLN A 119 5.53 9.93 -8.84
C GLN A 119 5.70 11.39 -8.42
N ARG A 120 4.68 12.01 -7.85
CA ARG A 120 4.78 13.37 -7.30
C ARG A 120 5.63 13.43 -6.03
N VAL A 121 5.88 12.30 -5.40
CA VAL A 121 6.62 12.21 -4.12
C VAL A 121 8.10 12.01 -4.42
N ASN A 122 8.92 13.02 -4.11
CA ASN A 122 10.36 12.92 -4.30
C ASN A 122 10.97 11.87 -3.38
N GLY A 123 11.84 11.03 -3.94
CA GLY A 123 12.55 10.01 -3.20
C GLY A 123 11.77 8.71 -2.99
N LEU A 124 10.51 8.65 -3.39
CA LEU A 124 9.72 7.42 -3.34
C LEU A 124 9.99 6.57 -4.58
N ILE A 125 10.33 5.30 -4.35
CA ILE A 125 10.45 4.33 -5.44
C ILE A 125 9.14 3.58 -5.53
N VAL A 126 8.51 3.62 -6.70
CA VAL A 126 7.22 2.97 -6.97
C VAL A 126 7.38 2.01 -8.12
N GLU A 127 6.83 0.81 -7.98
CA GLU A 127 6.80 -0.18 -9.04
C GLU A 127 5.35 -0.62 -9.27
N ASN A 128 4.98 -0.73 -10.55
CA ASN A 128 3.70 -1.30 -10.94
C ASN A 128 3.90 -2.76 -11.33
N TRP A 129 3.31 -3.67 -10.54
CA TRP A 129 3.39 -5.12 -10.79
C TRP A 129 2.15 -5.65 -11.51
N GLU A 130 1.23 -4.79 -11.86
CA GLU A 130 -0.03 -5.19 -12.53
C GLU A 130 0.06 -5.15 -14.06
N GLY A 131 1.19 -4.86 -14.58
CA GLY A 131 1.44 -4.77 -16.01
C GLY A 131 1.52 -3.36 -16.50
#